data_8295dff7683210751329827e251677cc
#
_entry.id   8295dff7683210751329827e251677cc
#
_cell.length_a   1.000
_cell.length_b   1.000
_cell.length_c   1.000
_cell.angle_alpha   90.00
_cell.angle_beta   90.00
_cell.angle_gamma   90.00
#
_symmetry.space_group_name_H-M   'P 1'
#
loop_
_entity.id
_entity.type
_entity.pdbx_description
1 polymer ?
#
loop_
_entity_poly.entity_id
_entity_poly.type
_entity_poly.pdbx_seq_one_letter_code
_entity_poly.pdbx_strand_id
1 'polypeptide(L)'
;RNMSGLYFLNVGKTGSGKEHANTVIEDCLEAADAMHLRGPSGYTSSSAVLSALQEKPSHIAVIDEFGSMLASASAKGNQNKKDALTMLMEAWGRQTKTLRNVGYSMVQMTEAQKKSMQIEIKSPSLSIMGMTTPETFYEAVGAKDVASGFLNRILIVESKRPRELSRNPDQIDVPKIVTDWIRQVSTTQGEGASMISDQGNDFPPVPQVIPFSEQARTLLRDYEITITDRQNTSSPMIADMMNRSREVAMRLSLIVAVSLGDREISSVSAQWAIDYVDFYLRQTLEIMDVRISEGDTDGLRKAVAESIKESGSIGVKMNELIKAVPRLGNLKKHERDGLLAMVVEDFPVERLV
;
A
#
# COMPACT_ATOMS: atom_id res chain seq x y z
N ARG A 1 -8.94 17.23 -8.35
CA ARG A 1 -9.67 16.75 -7.17
C ARG A 1 -9.04 15.44 -6.72
N ASN A 2 -8.63 15.33 -5.45
CA ASN A 2 -8.12 14.12 -4.83
C ASN A 2 -9.08 13.67 -3.71
N MET A 3 -9.14 12.38 -3.48
CA MET A 3 -9.91 11.74 -2.42
C MET A 3 -8.96 11.16 -1.38
N SER A 4 -9.48 10.75 -0.22
CA SER A 4 -8.70 10.29 0.92
C SER A 4 -8.29 8.82 0.89
N GLY A 5 -8.76 8.01 -0.06
CA GLY A 5 -8.45 6.58 -0.09
C GLY A 5 -6.96 6.32 -0.35
N LEU A 6 -6.29 5.63 0.56
CA LEU A 6 -4.88 5.27 0.53
C LEU A 6 -4.68 3.79 0.80
N TYR A 7 -3.58 3.26 0.28
CA TYR A 7 -3.15 1.89 0.51
C TYR A 7 -1.90 1.88 1.37
N PHE A 8 -1.95 1.19 2.49
CA PHE A 8 -0.84 1.00 3.41
C PHE A 8 -0.43 -0.46 3.44
N LEU A 9 0.87 -0.71 3.56
CA LEU A 9 1.44 -2.03 3.74
C LEU A 9 2.43 -2.03 4.89
N ASN A 10 2.08 -2.70 5.97
CA ASN A 10 2.98 -2.93 7.10
C ASN A 10 3.83 -4.17 6.82
N VAL A 11 5.13 -3.99 6.76
CA VAL A 11 6.11 -5.06 6.64
C VAL A 11 6.77 -5.28 7.99
N GLY A 12 6.59 -6.47 8.55
CA GLY A 12 7.14 -6.79 9.87
C GLY A 12 7.37 -8.28 10.06
N LYS A 13 8.43 -8.63 10.81
CA LYS A 13 8.77 -10.03 11.11
C LYS A 13 7.60 -10.71 11.84
N THR A 14 7.49 -12.02 11.67
CA THR A 14 6.50 -12.81 12.43
C THR A 14 6.70 -12.61 13.92
N GLY A 15 5.63 -12.33 14.66
CA GLY A 15 5.65 -12.03 16.09
C GLY A 15 6.20 -10.64 16.44
N SER A 16 6.22 -9.69 15.49
CA SER A 16 6.55 -8.27 15.75
C SER A 16 5.37 -7.44 16.25
N GLY A 17 4.21 -8.06 16.45
CA GLY A 17 2.99 -7.34 16.86
C GLY A 17 2.30 -6.61 15.71
N LYS A 18 2.64 -6.88 14.46
CA LYS A 18 2.04 -6.21 13.30
C LYS A 18 0.53 -6.41 13.20
N GLU A 19 0.02 -7.58 13.67
CA GLU A 19 -1.42 -7.88 13.68
C GLU A 19 -2.23 -6.92 14.58
N HIS A 20 -1.60 -6.32 15.58
CA HIS A 20 -2.26 -5.37 16.47
C HIS A 20 -2.84 -4.15 15.72
N ALA A 21 -2.18 -3.70 14.66
CA ALA A 21 -2.68 -2.59 13.85
C ALA A 21 -4.04 -2.90 13.20
N ASN A 22 -4.26 -4.14 12.78
CA ASN A 22 -5.55 -4.58 12.22
C ASN A 22 -6.64 -4.61 13.29
N THR A 23 -6.33 -5.22 14.45
CA THR A 23 -7.26 -5.28 15.57
C THR A 23 -7.68 -3.87 16.02
N VAL A 24 -6.73 -2.94 16.15
CA VAL A 24 -7.04 -1.55 16.53
C VAL A 24 -7.98 -0.86 15.54
N ILE A 25 -7.82 -1.10 14.23
CA ILE A 25 -8.73 -0.53 13.24
C ILE A 25 -10.14 -1.09 13.41
N GLU A 26 -10.28 -2.40 13.61
CA GLU A 26 -11.58 -3.04 13.83
C GLU A 26 -12.22 -2.57 15.14
N ASP A 27 -11.46 -2.52 16.23
CA ASP A 27 -11.93 -2.01 17.53
C ASP A 27 -12.41 -0.56 17.42
N CYS A 28 -11.70 0.29 16.68
CA CYS A 28 -12.08 1.68 16.44
C CYS A 28 -13.38 1.80 15.63
N LEU A 29 -13.56 0.97 14.60
CA LEU A 29 -14.79 0.96 13.79
C LEU A 29 -15.98 0.44 14.62
N GLU A 30 -15.78 -0.61 15.41
CA GLU A 30 -16.82 -1.16 16.28
C GLU A 30 -17.23 -0.17 17.36
N ALA A 31 -16.28 0.41 18.09
CA ALA A 31 -16.56 1.40 19.14
C ALA A 31 -17.24 2.68 18.62
N ALA A 32 -17.08 2.98 17.35
CA ALA A 32 -17.69 4.13 16.69
C ALA A 32 -19.01 3.83 15.95
N ASP A 33 -19.52 2.58 16.00
CA ASP A 33 -20.68 2.12 15.21
C ASP A 33 -20.47 2.28 13.69
N ALA A 34 -19.20 2.18 13.22
CA ALA A 34 -18.79 2.43 11.85
C ALA A 34 -18.43 1.13 11.09
N MET A 35 -18.85 -0.04 11.57
CA MET A 35 -18.57 -1.35 10.94
C MET A 35 -19.14 -1.47 9.52
N HIS A 36 -20.10 -0.64 9.15
CA HIS A 36 -20.56 -0.54 7.76
C HIS A 36 -19.46 -0.11 6.77
N LEU A 37 -18.38 0.54 7.25
CA LEU A 37 -17.21 0.92 6.46
C LEU A 37 -16.18 -0.19 6.34
N ARG A 38 -16.32 -1.31 7.07
CA ARG A 38 -15.40 -2.45 6.94
C ARG A 38 -15.68 -3.21 5.66
N GLY A 39 -14.65 -3.34 4.83
CA GLY A 39 -14.65 -4.13 3.61
C GLY A 39 -14.23 -5.60 3.83
N PRO A 40 -14.04 -6.36 2.75
CA PRO A 40 -13.58 -7.74 2.81
C PRO A 40 -12.12 -7.85 3.29
N SER A 41 -11.77 -9.02 3.82
CA SER A 41 -10.41 -9.33 4.28
C SER A 41 -9.45 -9.70 3.13
N GLY A 42 -9.87 -9.60 1.88
CA GLY A 42 -9.05 -9.88 0.71
C GLY A 42 -9.85 -9.96 -0.59
N TYR A 43 -9.15 -9.97 -1.72
CA TYR A 43 -9.75 -10.00 -3.05
C TYR A 43 -9.17 -11.15 -3.86
N THR A 44 -10.04 -11.98 -4.43
CA THR A 44 -9.65 -13.16 -5.20
C THR A 44 -9.58 -12.90 -6.70
N SER A 45 -10.28 -11.88 -7.19
CA SER A 45 -10.40 -11.54 -8.61
C SER A 45 -10.80 -10.07 -8.80
N SER A 46 -10.73 -9.56 -10.03
CA SER A 46 -11.27 -8.24 -10.40
C SER A 46 -12.77 -8.13 -10.12
N SER A 47 -13.52 -9.20 -10.36
CA SER A 47 -14.95 -9.25 -10.06
C SER A 47 -15.23 -9.12 -8.56
N ALA A 48 -14.39 -9.73 -7.70
CA ALA A 48 -14.53 -9.60 -6.26
C ALA A 48 -14.29 -8.15 -5.79
N VAL A 49 -13.34 -7.45 -6.39
CA VAL A 49 -13.10 -6.01 -6.10
C VAL A 49 -14.31 -5.17 -6.51
N LEU A 50 -14.84 -5.41 -7.73
CA LEU A 50 -16.00 -4.67 -8.23
C LEU A 50 -17.26 -4.94 -7.39
N SER A 51 -17.52 -6.20 -7.02
CA SER A 51 -18.67 -6.56 -6.19
C SER A 51 -18.60 -5.90 -4.81
N ALA A 52 -17.43 -5.90 -4.18
CA ALA A 52 -17.24 -5.25 -2.89
C ALA A 52 -17.45 -3.72 -2.98
N LEU A 53 -16.96 -3.08 -4.04
CA LEU A 53 -17.14 -1.66 -4.27
C LEU A 53 -18.57 -1.30 -4.71
N GLN A 54 -19.30 -2.22 -5.34
CA GLN A 54 -20.71 -2.03 -5.69
C GLN A 54 -21.59 -2.10 -4.44
N GLU A 55 -21.28 -3.03 -3.52
CA GLU A 55 -21.98 -3.15 -2.23
C GLU A 55 -21.64 -1.98 -1.30
N LYS A 56 -20.35 -1.67 -1.19
CA LYS A 56 -19.81 -0.61 -0.31
C LYS A 56 -18.83 0.28 -1.09
N PRO A 57 -19.31 1.32 -1.77
CA PRO A 57 -18.44 2.21 -2.56
C PRO A 57 -17.34 2.90 -1.76
N SER A 58 -17.56 3.09 -0.45
CA SER A 58 -16.57 3.61 0.48
C SER A 58 -16.32 2.59 1.59
N HIS A 59 -15.11 2.04 1.65
CA HIS A 59 -14.75 1.09 2.70
C HIS A 59 -13.23 0.99 2.92
N ILE A 60 -12.87 0.44 4.08
CA ILE A 60 -11.51 0.03 4.39
C ILE A 60 -11.40 -1.50 4.35
N ALA A 61 -10.49 -2.03 3.55
CA ALA A 61 -10.14 -3.44 3.54
C ALA A 61 -8.91 -3.67 4.42
N VAL A 62 -9.09 -4.47 5.48
CA VAL A 62 -8.01 -4.89 6.37
C VAL A 62 -7.60 -6.28 5.92
N ILE A 63 -6.41 -6.39 5.31
CA ILE A 63 -5.95 -7.60 4.64
C ILE A 63 -4.72 -8.15 5.34
N ASP A 64 -4.92 -9.23 6.07
CA ASP A 64 -3.82 -10.05 6.54
C ASP A 64 -3.17 -10.79 5.36
N GLU A 65 -1.90 -11.11 5.43
CA GLU A 65 -1.18 -11.81 4.37
C GLU A 65 -1.25 -11.13 2.97
N PHE A 66 -1.28 -9.79 2.93
CA PHE A 66 -1.34 -9.06 1.66
C PHE A 66 -0.14 -9.36 0.75
N GLY A 67 1.04 -9.64 1.33
CA GLY A 67 2.21 -10.07 0.57
C GLY A 67 1.99 -11.38 -0.19
N SER A 68 1.25 -12.34 0.39
CA SER A 68 0.87 -13.57 -0.30
C SER A 68 -0.03 -13.32 -1.50
N MET A 69 -0.91 -12.31 -1.43
CA MET A 69 -1.71 -11.88 -2.58
C MET A 69 -0.82 -11.30 -3.68
N LEU A 70 0.18 -10.47 -3.33
CA LEU A 70 1.15 -9.91 -4.27
C LEU A 70 2.01 -11.00 -4.92
N ALA A 71 2.57 -11.90 -4.13
CA ALA A 71 3.39 -13.02 -4.61
C ALA A 71 2.58 -13.93 -5.55
N SER A 72 1.33 -14.24 -5.17
CA SER A 72 0.43 -15.05 -5.99
C SER A 72 0.12 -14.39 -7.34
N ALA A 73 -0.04 -13.06 -7.38
CA ALA A 73 -0.31 -12.35 -8.63
C ALA A 73 0.90 -12.34 -9.58
N SER A 74 2.11 -12.49 -9.03
CA SER A 74 3.36 -12.58 -9.80
C SER A 74 3.64 -13.98 -10.32
N ALA A 75 3.00 -15.01 -9.74
CA ALA A 75 3.19 -16.39 -10.15
C ALA A 75 2.54 -16.68 -11.51
N LYS A 76 3.21 -17.50 -12.34
CA LYS A 76 2.67 -17.93 -13.63
C LYS A 76 1.35 -18.68 -13.44
N GLY A 77 0.35 -18.32 -14.25
CA GLY A 77 -0.97 -18.97 -14.24
C GLY A 77 -2.00 -18.39 -13.27
N ASN A 78 -1.67 -17.36 -12.49
CA ASN A 78 -2.58 -16.78 -11.51
C ASN A 78 -3.22 -15.46 -12.00
N GLN A 79 -3.81 -15.51 -13.20
CA GLN A 79 -4.38 -14.33 -13.88
C GLN A 79 -5.43 -13.61 -13.01
N ASN A 80 -6.29 -14.33 -12.29
CA ASN A 80 -7.32 -13.73 -11.45
C ASN A 80 -6.75 -12.79 -10.37
N LYS A 81 -5.64 -13.15 -9.73
CA LYS A 81 -4.98 -12.31 -8.73
C LYS A 81 -4.32 -11.09 -9.38
N LYS A 82 -3.72 -11.25 -10.55
CA LYS A 82 -3.18 -10.13 -11.33
C LYS A 82 -4.27 -9.14 -11.73
N ASP A 83 -5.42 -9.64 -12.19
CA ASP A 83 -6.58 -8.81 -12.54
C ASP A 83 -7.17 -8.11 -11.31
N ALA A 84 -7.16 -8.76 -10.12
CA ALA A 84 -7.55 -8.12 -8.87
C ALA A 84 -6.65 -6.91 -8.55
N LEU A 85 -5.32 -7.07 -8.64
CA LEU A 85 -4.39 -5.96 -8.40
C LEU A 85 -4.57 -4.83 -9.43
N THR A 86 -4.80 -5.17 -10.70
CA THR A 86 -5.09 -4.17 -11.74
C THR A 86 -6.35 -3.39 -11.40
N MET A 87 -7.42 -4.06 -10.96
CA MET A 87 -8.66 -3.41 -10.55
C MET A 87 -8.48 -2.52 -9.31
N LEU A 88 -7.66 -2.94 -8.34
CA LEU A 88 -7.31 -2.10 -7.18
C LEU A 88 -6.56 -0.83 -7.61
N MET A 89 -5.64 -0.93 -8.59
CA MET A 89 -4.96 0.25 -9.16
C MET A 89 -5.93 1.20 -9.86
N GLU A 90 -6.90 0.65 -10.58
CA GLU A 90 -7.93 1.46 -11.23
C GLU A 90 -8.84 2.13 -10.20
N ALA A 91 -9.29 1.41 -9.17
CA ALA A 91 -10.09 1.95 -8.09
C ALA A 91 -9.36 3.11 -7.39
N TRP A 92 -8.07 2.96 -7.11
CA TRP A 92 -7.25 4.02 -6.54
C TRP A 92 -7.19 5.27 -7.42
N GLY A 93 -7.11 5.11 -8.75
CA GLY A 93 -7.06 6.21 -9.71
C GLY A 93 -8.43 6.82 -10.05
N ARG A 94 -9.52 6.15 -9.75
CA ARG A 94 -10.89 6.53 -10.13
C ARG A 94 -11.73 7.14 -9.01
N GLN A 95 -11.18 7.43 -7.87
CA GLN A 95 -11.91 7.92 -6.68
C GLN A 95 -12.74 9.19 -6.92
N THR A 96 -12.41 10.00 -7.92
CA THR A 96 -13.21 11.18 -8.31
C THR A 96 -14.00 10.98 -9.61
N LYS A 97 -14.04 9.75 -10.12
CA LYS A 97 -14.64 9.38 -11.42
C LYS A 97 -15.49 8.12 -11.26
N THR A 98 -16.00 7.61 -12.37
CA THR A 98 -16.69 6.33 -12.38
C THR A 98 -15.71 5.19 -12.67
N LEU A 99 -15.72 4.17 -11.82
CA LEU A 99 -15.07 2.90 -12.07
C LEU A 99 -16.03 2.00 -12.83
N ARG A 100 -15.53 1.35 -13.86
CA ARG A 100 -16.32 0.45 -14.72
C ARG A 100 -15.63 -0.90 -14.81
N ASN A 101 -16.41 -1.95 -15.00
CA ASN A 101 -15.86 -3.26 -15.32
C ASN A 101 -15.28 -3.30 -16.74
N VAL A 102 -14.43 -4.31 -16.97
CA VAL A 102 -13.89 -4.62 -18.30
C VAL A 102 -15.06 -5.03 -19.22
N GLY A 103 -15.06 -4.52 -20.46
CA GLY A 103 -16.06 -4.89 -21.45
C GLY A 103 -15.96 -6.37 -21.85
N TYR A 104 -17.07 -7.07 -21.80
CA TYR A 104 -17.19 -8.43 -22.31
C TYR A 104 -17.87 -8.44 -23.67
N SER A 105 -17.64 -9.47 -24.50
CA SER A 105 -18.40 -9.67 -25.73
C SER A 105 -19.86 -9.96 -25.39
N MET A 106 -20.75 -9.09 -25.78
CA MET A 106 -22.19 -9.15 -25.46
C MET A 106 -23.04 -9.71 -26.60
N VAL A 107 -22.41 -10.28 -27.64
CA VAL A 107 -23.06 -10.65 -28.91
C VAL A 107 -24.21 -11.65 -28.76
N GLN A 108 -24.15 -12.52 -27.75
CA GLN A 108 -25.16 -13.56 -27.49
C GLN A 108 -25.95 -13.36 -26.19
N MET A 109 -25.87 -12.20 -25.56
CA MET A 109 -26.49 -11.93 -24.26
C MET A 109 -27.84 -11.24 -24.41
N THR A 110 -28.80 -11.57 -23.54
CA THR A 110 -30.04 -10.86 -23.37
C THR A 110 -29.82 -9.45 -22.81
N GLU A 111 -30.74 -8.52 -23.02
CA GLU A 111 -30.64 -7.16 -22.48
C GLU A 111 -30.53 -7.14 -20.94
N ALA A 112 -31.22 -8.04 -20.24
CA ALA A 112 -31.12 -8.19 -18.80
C ALA A 112 -29.71 -8.61 -18.36
N GLN A 113 -29.09 -9.57 -19.06
CA GLN A 113 -27.71 -10.00 -18.81
C GLN A 113 -26.71 -8.89 -19.12
N LYS A 114 -26.89 -8.13 -20.22
CA LYS A 114 -26.05 -6.99 -20.55
C LYS A 114 -26.09 -5.93 -19.43
N LYS A 115 -27.30 -5.61 -18.94
CA LYS A 115 -27.50 -4.62 -17.87
C LYS A 115 -26.87 -5.08 -16.55
N SER A 116 -26.98 -6.37 -16.18
CA SER A 116 -26.36 -6.92 -14.97
C SER A 116 -24.84 -6.99 -15.03
N MET A 117 -24.25 -7.02 -16.23
CA MET A 117 -22.81 -7.02 -16.44
C MET A 117 -22.20 -5.61 -16.54
N GLN A 118 -23.01 -4.57 -16.69
CA GLN A 118 -22.53 -3.18 -16.70
C GLN A 118 -22.48 -2.65 -15.28
N ILE A 119 -21.34 -2.79 -14.64
CA ILE A 119 -21.10 -2.24 -13.31
C ILE A 119 -20.50 -0.86 -13.45
N GLU A 120 -21.18 0.13 -12.90
CA GLU A 120 -20.71 1.50 -12.79
C GLU A 120 -20.69 1.92 -11.30
N ILE A 121 -19.52 2.20 -10.77
CA ILE A 121 -19.36 2.61 -9.38
C ILE A 121 -18.86 4.06 -9.38
N LYS A 122 -19.70 4.97 -8.90
CA LYS A 122 -19.39 6.40 -8.88
C LYS A 122 -18.53 6.73 -7.65
N SER A 123 -17.42 7.40 -7.88
CA SER A 123 -16.51 7.90 -6.83
C SER A 123 -16.13 6.84 -5.76
N PRO A 124 -15.60 5.67 -6.16
CA PRO A 124 -15.20 4.65 -5.19
C PRO A 124 -14.12 5.21 -4.26
N SER A 125 -14.26 4.94 -2.96
CA SER A 125 -13.28 5.34 -1.95
C SER A 125 -12.79 4.12 -1.18
N LEU A 126 -11.78 3.46 -1.71
CA LEU A 126 -11.17 2.28 -1.10
C LEU A 126 -9.90 2.66 -0.38
N SER A 127 -9.81 2.30 0.89
CA SER A 127 -8.56 2.27 1.65
C SER A 127 -8.16 0.83 1.93
N ILE A 128 -6.87 0.55 1.90
CA ILE A 128 -6.33 -0.77 2.23
C ILE A 128 -5.33 -0.64 3.37
N MET A 129 -5.47 -1.51 4.38
CA MET A 129 -4.45 -1.77 5.38
C MET A 129 -3.99 -3.21 5.21
N GLY A 130 -2.86 -3.39 4.55
CA GLY A 130 -2.25 -4.69 4.30
C GLY A 130 -1.13 -4.98 5.29
N MET A 131 -0.89 -6.27 5.54
CA MET A 131 0.26 -6.73 6.31
C MET A 131 1.00 -7.85 5.58
N THR A 132 2.29 -7.94 5.84
CA THR A 132 3.13 -9.01 5.31
C THR A 132 4.40 -9.20 6.14
N THR A 133 5.11 -10.29 5.88
CA THR A 133 6.49 -10.45 6.35
C THR A 133 7.49 -9.91 5.32
N PRO A 134 8.70 -9.54 5.74
CA PRO A 134 9.75 -9.10 4.83
C PRO A 134 10.03 -10.13 3.72
N GLU A 135 10.10 -11.41 4.10
CA GLU A 135 10.41 -12.50 3.16
C GLU A 135 9.36 -12.58 2.04
N THR A 136 8.07 -12.63 2.41
CA THR A 136 6.97 -12.70 1.44
C THR A 136 6.87 -11.44 0.60
N PHE A 137 7.12 -10.26 1.20
CA PHE A 137 7.14 -9.01 0.47
C PHE A 137 8.23 -8.96 -0.58
N TYR A 138 9.48 -9.32 -0.20
CA TYR A 138 10.61 -9.28 -1.13
C TYR A 138 10.49 -10.31 -2.25
N GLU A 139 9.91 -11.48 -1.97
CA GLU A 139 9.57 -12.46 -3.01
C GLU A 139 8.58 -11.88 -4.04
N ALA A 140 7.54 -11.20 -3.57
CA ALA A 140 6.52 -10.59 -4.41
C ALA A 140 7.08 -9.45 -5.27
N VAL A 141 7.94 -8.62 -4.70
CA VAL A 141 8.47 -7.42 -5.37
C VAL A 141 9.60 -7.76 -6.35
N GLY A 142 10.28 -8.88 -6.18
CA GLY A 142 11.29 -9.39 -7.13
C GLY A 142 10.71 -9.84 -8.48
N ALA A 143 9.40 -9.95 -8.62
CA ALA A 143 8.74 -10.35 -9.85
C ALA A 143 8.41 -9.12 -10.70
N LYS A 144 8.98 -9.05 -11.91
CA LYS A 144 8.95 -7.88 -12.83
C LYS A 144 7.57 -7.30 -13.14
N ASP A 145 6.51 -8.11 -13.10
CA ASP A 145 5.19 -7.72 -13.61
C ASP A 145 4.30 -7.00 -12.59
N VAL A 146 4.62 -7.06 -11.30
CA VAL A 146 3.76 -6.50 -10.22
C VAL A 146 4.31 -5.20 -9.66
N ALA A 147 5.62 -4.99 -9.79
CA ALA A 147 6.33 -4.01 -9.01
C ALA A 147 6.00 -2.55 -9.36
N SER A 148 6.07 -2.13 -10.61
CA SER A 148 6.13 -0.69 -10.93
C SER A 148 4.80 0.06 -10.78
N GLY A 149 3.69 -0.56 -11.14
CA GLY A 149 2.39 0.15 -11.15
C GLY A 149 1.63 0.13 -9.83
N PHE A 150 1.77 -0.93 -9.04
CA PHE A 150 1.05 -1.09 -7.79
C PHE A 150 1.82 -0.50 -6.60
N LEU A 151 3.13 -0.75 -6.53
CA LEU A 151 3.95 -0.31 -5.41
C LEU A 151 4.02 1.20 -5.24
N ASN A 152 4.02 1.97 -6.33
CA ASN A 152 4.02 3.43 -6.25
C ASN A 152 2.70 4.04 -5.72
N ARG A 153 1.68 3.21 -5.47
CA ARG A 153 0.40 3.59 -4.85
C ARG A 153 0.27 3.16 -3.41
N ILE A 154 1.22 2.37 -2.91
CA ILE A 154 1.21 1.82 -1.55
C ILE A 154 2.23 2.57 -0.70
N LEU A 155 1.81 2.99 0.47
CA LEU A 155 2.66 3.47 1.54
C LEU A 155 3.23 2.28 2.29
N ILE A 156 4.49 1.94 2.04
CA ILE A 156 5.16 0.80 2.67
C ILE A 156 5.84 1.27 3.94
N VAL A 157 5.53 0.63 5.06
CA VAL A 157 6.15 0.90 6.35
C VAL A 157 6.77 -0.39 6.84
N GLU A 158 8.10 -0.44 6.92
CA GLU A 158 8.84 -1.57 7.46
C GLU A 158 9.25 -1.31 8.90
N SER A 159 8.91 -2.24 9.81
CA SER A 159 9.41 -2.22 11.17
C SER A 159 10.72 -3.00 11.27
N LYS A 160 11.81 -2.27 11.50
CA LYS A 160 13.14 -2.85 11.76
C LYS A 160 13.40 -3.13 13.26
N ARG A 161 12.40 -2.85 14.13
CA ARG A 161 12.57 -3.05 15.58
C ARG A 161 12.74 -4.54 15.92
N PRO A 162 13.60 -4.87 16.89
CA PRO A 162 13.66 -6.22 17.42
C PRO A 162 12.34 -6.58 18.09
N ARG A 163 12.10 -7.88 18.26
CA ARG A 163 10.93 -8.35 19.01
C ARG A 163 11.09 -7.90 20.47
N GLU A 164 10.04 -7.29 21.00
CA GLU A 164 9.93 -6.93 22.40
C GLU A 164 9.04 -7.96 23.13
N LEU A 165 9.26 -8.12 24.42
CA LEU A 165 8.36 -8.93 25.24
C LEU A 165 6.96 -8.30 25.20
N SER A 166 5.96 -9.14 24.91
CA SER A 166 4.57 -8.71 25.02
C SER A 166 4.32 -8.27 26.46
N ARG A 167 4.01 -7.01 26.64
CA ARG A 167 3.39 -6.53 27.87
C ARG A 167 1.93 -6.95 27.73
N ASN A 168 1.41 -7.73 28.68
CA ASN A 168 -0.05 -7.92 28.78
C ASN A 168 -0.64 -6.62 29.30
N PRO A 169 -1.07 -5.68 28.45
CA PRO A 169 -1.76 -4.51 28.92
C PRO A 169 -3.14 -4.96 29.41
N ASP A 170 -3.63 -4.30 30.46
CA ASP A 170 -5.06 -4.31 30.73
C ASP A 170 -5.80 -3.92 29.44
N GLN A 171 -7.00 -4.45 29.26
CA GLN A 171 -7.80 -4.09 28.11
C GLN A 171 -7.99 -2.57 28.07
N ILE A 172 -7.49 -1.92 27.03
CA ILE A 172 -7.57 -0.46 26.87
C ILE A 172 -8.71 -0.18 25.91
N ASP A 173 -9.73 0.50 26.41
CA ASP A 173 -10.83 0.97 25.57
C ASP A 173 -10.34 1.98 24.51
N VAL A 174 -10.99 2.00 23.37
CA VAL A 174 -10.72 3.00 22.33
C VAL A 174 -10.98 4.40 22.91
N PRO A 175 -10.02 5.33 22.85
CA PRO A 175 -10.21 6.66 23.41
C PRO A 175 -11.42 7.37 22.81
N LYS A 176 -12.24 7.99 23.69
CA LYS A 176 -13.48 8.67 23.28
C LYS A 176 -13.27 9.70 22.16
N ILE A 177 -12.15 10.42 22.18
CA ILE A 177 -11.81 11.39 21.13
C ILE A 177 -11.72 10.75 19.75
N VAL A 178 -11.22 9.50 19.67
CA VAL A 178 -11.10 8.74 18.42
C VAL A 178 -12.48 8.29 17.95
N THR A 179 -13.28 7.71 18.85
CA THR A 179 -14.63 7.23 18.52
C THR A 179 -15.55 8.37 18.10
N ASP A 180 -15.51 9.50 18.81
CA ASP A 180 -16.32 10.68 18.48
C ASP A 180 -15.91 11.26 17.11
N TRP A 181 -14.59 11.33 16.81
CA TRP A 181 -14.09 11.77 15.53
C TRP A 181 -14.54 10.83 14.39
N ILE A 182 -14.42 9.52 14.56
CA ILE A 182 -14.86 8.54 13.55
C ILE A 182 -16.36 8.69 13.29
N ARG A 183 -17.20 8.78 14.34
CA ARG A 183 -18.64 9.03 14.20
C ARG A 183 -18.92 10.30 13.41
N GLN A 184 -18.26 11.39 13.77
CA GLN A 184 -18.41 12.66 13.07
C GLN A 184 -18.07 12.53 11.58
N VAL A 185 -16.92 11.95 11.24
CA VAL A 185 -16.45 11.83 9.85
C VAL A 185 -17.29 10.83 9.06
N SER A 186 -17.69 9.70 9.66
CA SER A 186 -18.49 8.67 8.99
C SER A 186 -19.93 9.10 8.72
N THR A 187 -20.47 10.03 9.52
CA THR A 187 -21.82 10.57 9.37
C THR A 187 -21.87 11.88 8.62
N THR A 188 -20.72 12.55 8.41
CA THR A 188 -20.66 13.78 7.61
C THR A 188 -20.93 13.44 6.17
N GLN A 189 -22.15 13.66 5.76
CA GLN A 189 -22.59 13.51 4.38
C GLN A 189 -22.43 14.85 3.68
N GLY A 190 -21.86 14.87 2.47
CA GLY A 190 -21.86 16.08 1.64
C GLY A 190 -23.29 16.54 1.34
N GLU A 191 -23.46 17.81 1.01
CA GLU A 191 -24.77 18.36 0.62
C GLU A 191 -25.39 17.47 -0.48
N GLY A 192 -26.60 16.96 -0.23
CA GLY A 192 -27.32 16.05 -1.13
C GLY A 192 -27.37 14.58 -0.69
N ALA A 193 -26.61 14.16 0.30
CA ALA A 193 -26.63 12.76 0.76
C ALA A 193 -27.82 12.40 1.64
N SER A 194 -28.60 13.36 2.12
CA SER A 194 -29.87 13.13 2.85
C SER A 194 -31.03 12.71 1.95
N MET A 195 -30.82 12.55 0.63
CA MET A 195 -31.77 11.97 -0.29
C MET A 195 -31.41 10.54 -0.71
N ILE A 196 -30.92 9.71 0.19
CA ILE A 196 -30.96 8.28 -0.01
C ILE A 196 -32.43 7.85 0.18
N SER A 197 -33.20 7.94 -0.91
CA SER A 197 -34.51 7.29 -0.94
C SER A 197 -34.28 5.78 -0.99
N ASP A 198 -35.21 5.02 -0.39
CA ASP A 198 -35.30 3.54 -0.44
C ASP A 198 -35.38 2.94 -1.86
N GLN A 199 -35.24 3.74 -2.88
CA GLN A 199 -35.34 3.39 -4.30
C GLN A 199 -34.03 3.67 -5.05
N GLY A 200 -32.98 2.92 -4.71
CA GLY A 200 -31.78 2.80 -5.57
C GLY A 200 -31.00 4.12 -5.79
N ASN A 201 -29.71 4.03 -5.68
CA ASN A 201 -28.70 5.09 -5.80
C ASN A 201 -28.76 5.91 -7.12
N ASP A 202 -29.79 6.72 -7.35
CA ASP A 202 -29.85 7.56 -8.54
C ASP A 202 -29.00 8.84 -8.45
N PHE A 203 -28.56 9.23 -7.24
CA PHE A 203 -27.72 10.41 -7.06
C PHE A 203 -26.42 10.02 -6.34
N PRO A 204 -25.25 10.20 -7.00
CA PRO A 204 -23.98 10.00 -6.32
C PRO A 204 -23.84 11.03 -5.19
N PRO A 205 -23.25 10.65 -4.03
CA PRO A 205 -22.98 11.60 -2.97
C PRO A 205 -22.08 12.72 -3.51
N VAL A 206 -22.47 13.96 -3.22
CA VAL A 206 -21.65 15.14 -3.58
C VAL A 206 -20.52 15.23 -2.56
N PRO A 207 -19.26 15.01 -2.96
CA PRO A 207 -18.15 15.05 -2.02
C PRO A 207 -17.97 16.47 -1.46
N GLN A 208 -17.76 16.57 -0.15
CA GLN A 208 -17.32 17.80 0.47
C GLN A 208 -15.95 18.20 -0.09
N VAL A 209 -15.81 19.45 -0.53
CA VAL A 209 -14.55 19.98 -1.07
C VAL A 209 -13.85 20.81 0.00
N ILE A 210 -12.65 20.39 0.38
CA ILE A 210 -11.75 21.16 1.25
C ILE A 210 -10.68 21.79 0.36
N PRO A 211 -10.63 23.12 0.20
CA PRO A 211 -9.67 23.78 -0.66
C PRO A 211 -8.26 23.76 -0.07
N PHE A 212 -7.25 23.92 -0.90
CA PHE A 212 -5.89 24.19 -0.46
C PHE A 212 -5.68 25.70 -0.29
N SER A 213 -5.00 26.09 0.78
CA SER A 213 -4.49 27.45 0.92
C SER A 213 -3.44 27.75 -0.17
N GLU A 214 -3.16 29.02 -0.41
CA GLU A 214 -2.15 29.42 -1.40
C GLU A 214 -0.76 28.93 -1.00
N GLN A 215 -0.42 29.00 0.28
CA GLN A 215 0.84 28.48 0.81
C GLN A 215 0.96 26.96 0.63
N ALA A 216 -0.11 26.20 0.88
CA ALA A 216 -0.11 24.75 0.67
C ALA A 216 0.05 24.38 -0.82
N ARG A 217 -0.55 25.16 -1.72
CA ARG A 217 -0.38 24.98 -3.18
C ARG A 217 1.06 25.21 -3.60
N THR A 218 1.69 26.26 -3.08
CA THR A 218 3.10 26.58 -3.36
C THR A 218 4.00 25.45 -2.89
N LEU A 219 3.87 25.01 -1.64
CA LEU A 219 4.65 23.88 -1.09
C LEU A 219 4.52 22.59 -1.93
N LEU A 220 3.30 22.24 -2.31
CA LEU A 220 3.07 21.03 -3.12
C LEU A 220 3.60 21.16 -4.56
N ARG A 221 3.67 22.38 -5.09
CA ARG A 221 4.30 22.64 -6.39
C ARG A 221 5.81 22.54 -6.31
N ASP A 222 6.42 23.13 -5.28
CA ASP A 222 7.86 23.06 -5.05
C ASP A 222 8.30 21.61 -4.81
N TYR A 223 7.47 20.86 -4.10
CA TYR A 223 7.67 19.41 -3.92
C TYR A 223 7.60 18.67 -5.26
N GLU A 224 6.63 18.99 -6.12
CA GLU A 224 6.54 18.40 -7.47
C GLU A 224 7.81 18.64 -8.29
N ILE A 225 8.35 19.87 -8.26
CA ILE A 225 9.59 20.22 -8.95
C ILE A 225 10.74 19.35 -8.41
N THR A 226 10.89 19.30 -7.08
CA THR A 226 11.95 18.50 -6.42
C THR A 226 11.86 17.02 -6.79
N ILE A 227 10.65 16.44 -6.79
CA ILE A 227 10.45 15.03 -7.17
C ILE A 227 10.76 14.82 -8.65
N THR A 228 10.34 15.73 -9.52
CA THR A 228 10.60 15.65 -10.98
C THR A 228 12.10 15.69 -11.27
N ASP A 229 12.85 16.56 -10.62
CA ASP A 229 14.31 16.64 -10.78
C ASP A 229 15.00 15.35 -10.31
N ARG A 230 14.55 14.79 -9.19
CA ARG A 230 15.05 13.50 -8.70
C ARG A 230 14.71 12.36 -9.65
N GLN A 231 13.53 12.33 -10.24
CA GLN A 231 13.13 11.32 -11.24
C GLN A 231 14.02 11.39 -12.49
N ASN A 232 14.29 12.60 -12.99
CA ASN A 232 15.09 12.81 -14.18
C ASN A 232 16.56 12.37 -14.01
N THR A 233 17.05 12.27 -12.79
CA THR A 233 18.43 11.87 -12.45
C THR A 233 18.52 10.45 -11.90
N SER A 234 17.40 9.74 -11.75
CA SER A 234 17.33 8.39 -11.17
C SER A 234 17.21 7.31 -12.25
N SER A 235 17.46 6.04 -11.87
CA SER A 235 17.15 4.91 -12.73
C SER A 235 15.63 4.82 -13.01
N PRO A 236 15.19 4.23 -14.13
CA PRO A 236 13.77 4.13 -14.48
C PRO A 236 12.91 3.54 -13.37
N MET A 237 13.37 2.49 -12.68
CA MET A 237 12.65 1.84 -11.60
C MET A 237 12.46 2.77 -10.40
N ILE A 238 13.52 3.50 -10.01
CA ILE A 238 13.45 4.49 -8.91
C ILE A 238 12.53 5.65 -9.30
N ALA A 239 12.62 6.13 -10.54
CA ALA A 239 11.75 7.18 -11.07
C ALA A 239 10.27 6.75 -11.02
N ASP A 240 9.97 5.50 -11.40
CA ASP A 240 8.61 4.95 -11.36
C ASP A 240 8.04 4.90 -9.93
N MET A 241 8.86 4.56 -8.93
CA MET A 241 8.43 4.56 -7.53
C MET A 241 8.04 5.95 -7.02
N MET A 242 8.67 7.00 -7.56
CA MET A 242 8.37 8.39 -7.19
C MET A 242 7.16 8.98 -7.91
N ASN A 243 6.62 8.32 -8.95
CA ASN A 243 5.57 8.87 -9.83
C ASN A 243 4.29 9.34 -9.11
N ARG A 244 3.99 8.80 -7.93
CA ARG A 244 2.77 9.14 -7.19
C ARG A 244 3.00 9.96 -5.93
N SER A 245 4.25 10.33 -5.64
CA SER A 245 4.62 11.01 -4.39
C SER A 245 3.81 12.29 -4.15
N ARG A 246 3.69 13.16 -5.15
CA ARG A 246 2.86 14.37 -5.04
C ARG A 246 1.38 14.05 -4.79
N GLU A 247 0.82 13.09 -5.52
CA GLU A 247 -0.60 12.72 -5.36
C GLU A 247 -0.86 12.13 -3.97
N VAL A 248 0.04 11.31 -3.46
CA VAL A 248 -0.02 10.76 -2.10
C VAL A 248 0.09 11.88 -1.05
N ALA A 249 1.01 12.84 -1.23
CA ALA A 249 1.13 14.00 -0.35
C ALA A 249 -0.15 14.84 -0.31
N MET A 250 -0.79 15.06 -1.46
CA MET A 250 -2.08 15.77 -1.53
C MET A 250 -3.21 15.02 -0.82
N ARG A 251 -3.24 13.68 -0.88
CA ARG A 251 -4.24 12.85 -0.18
C ARG A 251 -4.01 12.88 1.33
N LEU A 252 -2.76 12.74 1.76
CA LEU A 252 -2.40 12.83 3.17
C LEU A 252 -2.67 14.22 3.74
N SER A 253 -2.38 15.29 3.00
CA SER A 253 -2.70 16.67 3.42
C SER A 253 -4.19 16.84 3.70
N LEU A 254 -5.04 16.26 2.84
CA LEU A 254 -6.49 16.26 3.04
C LEU A 254 -6.87 15.51 4.32
N ILE A 255 -6.30 14.32 4.54
CA ILE A 255 -6.60 13.50 5.74
C ILE A 255 -6.18 14.26 7.00
N VAL A 256 -4.99 14.88 7.02
CA VAL A 256 -4.51 15.67 8.15
C VAL A 256 -5.43 16.86 8.41
N ALA A 257 -5.79 17.62 7.38
CA ALA A 257 -6.71 18.76 7.55
C ALA A 257 -8.06 18.32 8.12
N VAL A 258 -8.63 17.22 7.60
CA VAL A 258 -9.90 16.66 8.13
C VAL A 258 -9.74 16.18 9.57
N SER A 259 -8.62 15.57 9.93
CA SER A 259 -8.37 15.11 11.31
C SER A 259 -8.25 16.27 12.31
N LEU A 260 -7.81 17.43 11.84
CA LEU A 260 -7.74 18.66 12.63
C LEU A 260 -9.07 19.44 12.67
N GLY A 261 -10.06 19.04 11.88
CA GLY A 261 -11.33 19.76 11.73
C GLY A 261 -11.23 21.02 10.86
N ASP A 262 -10.15 21.15 10.08
CA ASP A 262 -9.89 22.32 9.24
C ASP A 262 -10.85 22.36 8.04
N ARG A 263 -11.24 23.57 7.66
CA ARG A 263 -12.05 23.82 6.44
C ARG A 263 -11.20 24.13 5.21
N GLU A 264 -9.90 24.23 5.39
CA GLU A 264 -8.91 24.47 4.34
C GLU A 264 -7.65 23.64 4.65
N ILE A 265 -7.01 23.10 3.60
CA ILE A 265 -5.75 22.40 3.74
C ILE A 265 -4.64 23.45 3.89
N SER A 266 -4.14 23.57 5.11
CA SER A 266 -3.10 24.56 5.47
C SER A 266 -1.71 24.14 4.99
N SER A 267 -0.76 25.07 5.03
CA SER A 267 0.66 24.77 4.80
C SER A 267 1.22 23.77 5.81
N VAL A 268 0.73 23.77 7.05
CA VAL A 268 1.14 22.80 8.09
C VAL A 268 0.72 21.39 7.70
N SER A 269 -0.53 21.18 7.28
CA SER A 269 -1.03 19.89 6.82
C SER A 269 -0.30 19.41 5.56
N ALA A 270 0.02 20.33 4.64
CA ALA A 270 0.77 20.01 3.43
C ALA A 270 2.23 19.65 3.73
N GLN A 271 2.91 20.38 4.61
CA GLN A 271 4.29 20.12 4.98
C GLN A 271 4.41 18.77 5.70
N TRP A 272 3.53 18.49 6.67
CA TRP A 272 3.51 17.20 7.36
C TRP A 272 3.37 16.04 6.37
N ALA A 273 2.48 16.18 5.39
CA ALA A 273 2.24 15.15 4.39
C ALA A 273 3.46 14.94 3.48
N ILE A 274 4.15 16.02 3.07
CA ILE A 274 5.38 15.97 2.29
C ILE A 274 6.48 15.24 3.09
N ASP A 275 6.68 15.62 4.35
CA ASP A 275 7.69 15.03 5.23
C ASP A 275 7.45 13.52 5.42
N TYR A 276 6.19 13.13 5.59
CA TYR A 276 5.82 11.71 5.71
C TYR A 276 6.05 10.95 4.40
N VAL A 277 5.69 11.53 3.25
CA VAL A 277 5.94 10.90 1.94
C VAL A 277 7.44 10.75 1.69
N ASP A 278 8.25 11.74 2.01
CA ASP A 278 9.70 11.65 1.86
C ASP A 278 10.33 10.62 2.82
N PHE A 279 9.76 10.48 4.02
CA PHE A 279 10.20 9.47 4.97
C PHE A 279 9.96 8.06 4.44
N TYR A 280 8.73 7.72 4.05
CA TYR A 280 8.44 6.37 3.57
C TYR A 280 9.12 6.09 2.22
N LEU A 281 9.23 7.10 1.35
CA LEU A 281 9.88 6.96 0.05
C LEU A 281 11.37 6.61 0.21
N ARG A 282 12.07 7.27 1.14
CA ARG A 282 13.47 6.91 1.46
C ARG A 282 13.57 5.47 1.93
N GLN A 283 12.73 5.04 2.86
CA GLN A 283 12.71 3.64 3.32
C GLN A 283 12.45 2.66 2.18
N THR A 284 11.47 2.96 1.33
CA THR A 284 11.11 2.09 0.20
C THR A 284 12.25 2.00 -0.81
N LEU A 285 12.91 3.12 -1.12
CA LEU A 285 14.03 3.15 -2.06
C LEU A 285 15.27 2.44 -1.49
N GLU A 286 15.55 2.56 -0.19
CA GLU A 286 16.60 1.79 0.48
C GLU A 286 16.35 0.29 0.37
N ILE A 287 15.12 -0.15 0.65
CA ILE A 287 14.71 -1.54 0.50
C ILE A 287 14.93 -2.01 -0.94
N MET A 288 14.52 -1.20 -1.91
CA MET A 288 14.64 -1.52 -3.32
C MET A 288 16.10 -1.60 -3.78
N ASP A 289 16.93 -0.64 -3.42
CA ASP A 289 18.34 -0.62 -3.81
C ASP A 289 19.11 -1.84 -3.28
N VAL A 290 18.80 -2.26 -2.07
CA VAL A 290 19.50 -3.39 -1.42
C VAL A 290 18.92 -4.75 -1.84
N ARG A 291 17.60 -4.86 -1.99
CA ARG A 291 16.90 -6.17 -2.03
C ARG A 291 16.28 -6.53 -3.37
N ILE A 292 15.99 -5.54 -4.20
CA ILE A 292 15.33 -5.75 -5.47
C ILE A 292 16.28 -5.42 -6.60
N SER A 293 16.99 -6.43 -7.05
CA SER A 293 17.61 -6.35 -8.36
C SER A 293 16.76 -7.10 -9.38
N GLU A 294 16.53 -6.50 -10.49
CA GLU A 294 15.84 -7.09 -11.65
C GLU A 294 16.63 -8.25 -12.30
N GLY A 295 16.96 -9.30 -11.55
CA GLY A 295 17.71 -10.45 -12.05
C GLY A 295 19.21 -10.22 -12.18
N ASP A 296 19.72 -9.11 -11.71
CA ASP A 296 21.11 -8.75 -11.78
C ASP A 296 21.92 -9.38 -10.63
N THR A 297 23.09 -9.88 -10.95
CA THR A 297 24.06 -10.45 -10.00
C THR A 297 24.45 -9.42 -8.93
N ASP A 298 24.47 -8.14 -9.29
CA ASP A 298 24.82 -7.04 -8.39
C ASP A 298 23.84 -6.84 -7.25
N GLY A 299 22.55 -6.90 -7.51
CA GLY A 299 21.57 -6.78 -6.44
C GLY A 299 21.48 -8.02 -5.54
N LEU A 300 21.76 -9.19 -6.09
CA LEU A 300 21.89 -10.38 -5.25
C LEU A 300 23.12 -10.27 -4.33
N ARG A 301 24.23 -9.69 -4.83
CA ARG A 301 25.41 -9.37 -4.04
C ARG A 301 25.10 -8.39 -2.91
N LYS A 302 24.41 -7.30 -3.20
CA LYS A 302 23.97 -6.29 -2.21
C LYS A 302 23.06 -6.91 -1.14
N ALA A 303 22.07 -7.71 -1.54
CA ALA A 303 21.16 -8.39 -0.61
C ALA A 303 21.90 -9.36 0.32
N VAL A 304 22.88 -10.10 -0.19
CA VAL A 304 23.73 -11.01 0.60
C VAL A 304 24.61 -10.22 1.56
N ALA A 305 25.25 -9.14 1.10
CA ALA A 305 26.09 -8.28 1.92
C ALA A 305 25.32 -7.68 3.10
N GLU A 306 24.11 -7.18 2.86
CA GLU A 306 23.25 -6.60 3.90
C GLU A 306 22.83 -7.65 4.93
N SER A 307 22.43 -8.84 4.49
CA SER A 307 22.08 -9.94 5.41
C SER A 307 23.26 -10.37 6.30
N ILE A 308 24.48 -10.37 5.74
CA ILE A 308 25.70 -10.65 6.52
C ILE A 308 25.95 -9.53 7.53
N LYS A 309 25.81 -8.27 7.11
CA LYS A 309 25.98 -7.09 7.96
C LYS A 309 24.98 -7.05 9.12
N GLU A 310 23.70 -7.38 8.85
CA GLU A 310 22.66 -7.47 9.88
C GLU A 310 22.93 -8.53 10.93
N SER A 311 23.69 -9.57 10.60
CA SER A 311 24.08 -10.64 11.52
C SER A 311 25.20 -10.23 12.50
N GLY A 312 25.83 -9.09 12.27
CA GLY A 312 26.88 -8.53 13.12
C GLY A 312 28.09 -9.44 13.29
N SER A 313 28.78 -9.35 14.43
CA SER A 313 29.97 -10.11 14.73
C SER A 313 29.75 -11.63 14.94
N ILE A 314 28.51 -12.07 15.10
CA ILE A 314 28.16 -13.49 15.25
C ILE A 314 28.25 -14.23 13.91
N GLY A 315 28.12 -13.50 12.80
CA GLY A 315 28.05 -14.05 11.45
C GLY A 315 26.74 -14.78 11.17
N VAL A 316 26.59 -15.28 9.95
CA VAL A 316 25.38 -15.98 9.48
C VAL A 316 25.75 -17.32 8.85
N LYS A 317 25.00 -18.37 9.19
CA LYS A 317 25.16 -19.68 8.55
C LYS A 317 24.52 -19.66 7.16
N MET A 318 25.08 -20.46 6.23
CA MET A 318 24.55 -20.58 4.85
C MET A 318 23.05 -20.84 4.81
N ASN A 319 22.51 -21.71 5.66
CA ASN A 319 21.08 -22.01 5.68
C ASN A 319 20.22 -20.83 6.15
N GLU A 320 20.74 -20.00 7.01
CA GLU A 320 20.07 -18.78 7.49
C GLU A 320 20.15 -17.70 6.40
N LEU A 321 21.31 -17.58 5.75
CA LEU A 321 21.50 -16.68 4.63
C LEU A 321 20.58 -17.02 3.44
N ILE A 322 20.40 -18.33 3.13
CA ILE A 322 19.45 -18.77 2.10
C ILE A 322 18.01 -18.45 2.49
N LYS A 323 17.66 -18.52 3.79
CA LYS A 323 16.31 -18.13 4.24
C LYS A 323 16.11 -16.61 4.14
N ALA A 324 17.12 -15.82 4.44
CA ALA A 324 17.07 -14.35 4.34
C ALA A 324 17.10 -13.88 2.87
N VAL A 325 17.83 -14.61 2.02
CA VAL A 325 17.98 -14.31 0.58
C VAL A 325 17.62 -15.56 -0.24
N PRO A 326 16.34 -15.88 -0.45
CA PRO A 326 15.89 -17.15 -1.09
C PRO A 326 16.47 -17.37 -2.48
N ARG A 327 16.73 -16.32 -3.24
CA ARG A 327 17.38 -16.40 -4.57
C ARG A 327 18.77 -17.03 -4.53
N LEU A 328 19.48 -16.90 -3.42
CA LEU A 328 20.77 -17.56 -3.22
C LEU A 328 20.62 -19.10 -3.20
N GLY A 329 19.49 -19.59 -2.72
CA GLY A 329 19.14 -21.02 -2.71
C GLY A 329 18.91 -21.59 -4.10
N ASN A 330 18.50 -20.77 -5.07
CA ASN A 330 18.25 -21.19 -6.45
C ASN A 330 19.53 -21.33 -7.29
N LEU A 331 20.65 -20.81 -6.80
CA LEU A 331 21.95 -20.93 -7.47
C LEU A 331 22.59 -22.31 -7.23
N LYS A 332 23.34 -22.80 -8.20
CA LYS A 332 24.19 -23.96 -8.02
C LYS A 332 25.31 -23.62 -7.03
N LYS A 333 25.89 -24.66 -6.41
CA LYS A 333 26.92 -24.46 -5.37
C LYS A 333 28.08 -23.56 -5.83
N HIS A 334 28.62 -23.80 -7.04
CA HIS A 334 29.75 -23.02 -7.58
C HIS A 334 29.37 -21.57 -7.88
N GLU A 335 28.13 -21.29 -8.29
CA GLU A 335 27.62 -19.94 -8.52
C GLU A 335 27.48 -19.16 -7.17
N ARG A 336 26.98 -19.85 -6.13
CA ARG A 336 26.93 -19.28 -4.77
C ARG A 336 28.28 -18.97 -4.20
N ASP A 337 29.23 -19.91 -4.34
CA ASP A 337 30.59 -19.75 -3.84
C ASP A 337 31.29 -18.59 -4.57
N GLY A 338 31.08 -18.45 -5.88
CA GLY A 338 31.57 -17.33 -6.67
C GLY A 338 30.97 -15.99 -6.25
N LEU A 339 29.65 -15.94 -6.02
CA LEU A 339 28.96 -14.73 -5.59
C LEU A 339 29.41 -14.30 -4.18
N LEU A 340 29.57 -15.24 -3.25
CA LEU A 340 30.05 -14.94 -1.89
C LEU A 340 31.50 -14.45 -1.92
N ALA A 341 32.36 -14.97 -2.80
CA ALA A 341 33.71 -14.46 -2.98
C ALA A 341 33.69 -12.99 -3.43
N MET A 342 32.83 -12.63 -4.39
CA MET A 342 32.66 -11.23 -4.83
C MET A 342 32.12 -10.34 -3.70
N VAL A 343 31.16 -10.82 -2.88
CA VAL A 343 30.65 -10.06 -1.73
C VAL A 343 31.74 -9.77 -0.72
N VAL A 344 32.61 -10.74 -0.43
CA VAL A 344 33.73 -10.55 0.50
C VAL A 344 34.80 -9.59 -0.06
N GLU A 345 34.99 -9.57 -1.38
CA GLU A 345 35.93 -8.67 -2.07
C GLU A 345 35.43 -7.22 -2.08
N ASP A 346 34.14 -7.01 -2.36
CA ASP A 346 33.58 -5.67 -2.52
C ASP A 346 33.12 -5.01 -1.20
N PHE A 347 32.73 -5.83 -0.25
CA PHE A 347 32.30 -5.36 1.06
C PHE A 347 33.26 -5.93 2.12
N PRO A 348 33.88 -5.09 2.97
CA PRO A 348 34.82 -5.54 3.98
C PRO A 348 34.08 -6.37 5.06
N VAL A 349 33.88 -7.63 4.76
CA VAL A 349 33.25 -8.62 5.67
C VAL A 349 34.35 -9.58 6.09
N GLU A 350 34.64 -9.68 7.38
CA GLU A 350 35.57 -10.69 7.90
C GLU A 350 34.94 -12.08 7.69
N ARG A 351 35.69 -12.95 7.01
CA ARG A 351 35.31 -14.36 6.86
C ARG A 351 35.61 -15.07 8.18
N LEU A 352 34.58 -15.34 8.96
CA LEU A 352 34.69 -16.31 10.07
C LEU A 352 34.72 -17.73 9.45
N VAL A 353 35.79 -18.44 9.67
CA VAL A 353 36.02 -19.84 9.26
C VAL A 353 35.14 -20.79 10.07
#